data_a206323d5f63a4be94f7695c4428014d
#
_entry.id   a206323d5f63a4be94f7695c4428014d
#
_cell.length_a   1.000
_cell.length_b   1.000
_cell.length_c   1.000
_cell.angle_alpha   90.00
_cell.angle_beta   90.00
_cell.angle_gamma   90.00
#
_symmetry.space_group_name_H-M   'P 1'
#
loop_
_entity.id
_entity.type
_entity.pdbx_description
1 polymer ?
#
loop_
_entity_poly.entity_id
_entity_poly.type
_entity_poly.pdbx_seq_one_letter_code
_entity_poly.pdbx_strand_id
1 'polypeptide(L)'
;MQFAVIGAGRFGTSVAQALSQKGCEVLVIDSDPERVQEINEIATHAVTMDATDERALKAVGIENIDVAIVSIAETLESSILVTMILKELGVKTVISKARTLLHGKLLQKVGADRVIFPERDMGTRLANSLVSPDIFEQIEISPGYNIAELEIPHSLDGKNLNESGIRKKFNINVIAIKSKNDKNTKGKISINITPTPNHLLNEGDVIVVIGETDKIEKFKEL
;
A
#
# COMPACT_ATOMS: atom_id res chain seq x y z
N MET A 1 -4.09 15.74 -12.69
CA MET A 1 -3.91 14.32 -13.03
C MET A 1 -5.28 13.67 -12.97
N GLN A 2 -5.70 13.04 -14.04
CA GLN A 2 -7.03 12.46 -14.21
C GLN A 2 -6.96 10.95 -14.09
N PHE A 3 -7.84 10.38 -13.29
CA PHE A 3 -7.90 8.95 -13.02
C PHE A 3 -9.24 8.37 -13.50
N ALA A 4 -9.20 7.13 -14.02
CA ALA A 4 -10.41 6.34 -14.22
C ALA A 4 -10.35 5.09 -13.34
N VAL A 5 -11.44 4.78 -12.64
CA VAL A 5 -11.61 3.54 -11.90
C VAL A 5 -12.73 2.75 -12.55
N ILE A 6 -12.38 1.59 -13.09
CA ILE A 6 -13.30 0.71 -13.82
C ILE A 6 -13.63 -0.48 -12.94
N GLY A 7 -14.87 -0.51 -12.47
CA GLY A 7 -15.39 -1.41 -11.46
C GLY A 7 -15.46 -0.74 -10.08
N ALA A 8 -16.68 -0.37 -9.64
CA ALA A 8 -17.00 0.24 -8.35
C ALA A 8 -17.26 -0.80 -7.24
N GLY A 9 -16.60 -1.94 -7.30
CA GLY A 9 -16.60 -2.89 -6.19
C GLY A 9 -15.78 -2.38 -5.01
N ARG A 10 -15.71 -3.15 -3.90
CA ARG A 10 -15.00 -2.75 -2.66
C ARG A 10 -13.62 -2.13 -2.86
N PHE A 11 -12.80 -2.72 -3.71
CA PHE A 11 -11.47 -2.21 -3.99
C PHE A 11 -11.52 -0.91 -4.81
N GLY A 12 -12.30 -0.90 -5.93
CA GLY A 12 -12.42 0.29 -6.79
C GLY A 12 -12.98 1.50 -6.03
N THR A 13 -14.03 1.30 -5.23
CA THR A 13 -14.60 2.35 -4.38
C THR A 13 -13.57 2.92 -3.40
N SER A 14 -12.79 2.05 -2.73
CA SER A 14 -11.74 2.52 -1.81
C SER A 14 -10.66 3.33 -2.53
N VAL A 15 -10.27 2.92 -3.73
CA VAL A 15 -9.28 3.66 -4.55
C VAL A 15 -9.85 5.02 -4.99
N ALA A 16 -11.08 5.03 -5.52
CA ALA A 16 -11.73 6.27 -5.95
C ALA A 16 -11.87 7.27 -4.80
N GLN A 17 -12.31 6.82 -3.64
CA GLN A 17 -12.41 7.63 -2.44
C GLN A 17 -11.07 8.22 -1.99
N ALA A 18 -10.02 7.41 -1.96
CA ALA A 18 -8.69 7.86 -1.56
C ALA A 18 -8.10 8.89 -2.54
N LEU A 19 -8.35 8.74 -3.84
CA LEU A 19 -7.92 9.69 -4.87
C LEU A 19 -8.70 11.01 -4.77
N SER A 20 -10.02 10.94 -4.60
CA SER A 20 -10.89 12.12 -4.42
C SER A 20 -10.50 12.92 -3.17
N GLN A 21 -10.23 12.28 -2.04
CA GLN A 21 -9.75 12.93 -0.81
C GLN A 21 -8.41 13.65 -1.00
N LYS A 22 -7.61 13.24 -1.97
CA LYS A 22 -6.35 13.90 -2.36
C LYS A 22 -6.56 15.03 -3.39
N GLY A 23 -7.80 15.34 -3.74
CA GLY A 23 -8.14 16.38 -4.70
C GLY A 23 -7.90 16.00 -6.17
N CYS A 24 -7.83 14.70 -6.48
CA CYS A 24 -7.70 14.23 -7.85
C CYS A 24 -9.07 14.18 -8.55
N GLU A 25 -9.08 14.41 -9.86
CA GLU A 25 -10.25 14.16 -10.71
C GLU A 25 -10.39 12.66 -10.96
N VAL A 26 -11.55 12.09 -10.61
CA VAL A 26 -11.80 10.66 -10.69
C VAL A 26 -13.08 10.40 -11.47
N LEU A 27 -12.94 9.69 -12.59
CA LEU A 27 -14.04 9.08 -13.34
C LEU A 27 -14.24 7.64 -12.84
N VAL A 28 -15.43 7.29 -12.38
CA VAL A 28 -15.78 5.92 -11.99
C VAL A 28 -16.74 5.33 -13.02
N ILE A 29 -16.48 4.10 -13.46
CA ILE A 29 -17.29 3.35 -14.41
C ILE A 29 -17.65 2.00 -13.80
N ASP A 30 -18.94 1.69 -13.78
CA ASP A 30 -19.44 0.35 -13.43
C ASP A 30 -20.70 0.04 -14.27
N SER A 31 -20.97 -1.22 -14.51
CA SER A 31 -22.20 -1.66 -15.19
C SER A 31 -23.42 -1.69 -14.25
N ASP A 32 -23.20 -1.70 -12.96
CA ASP A 32 -24.21 -1.72 -11.93
C ASP A 32 -24.64 -0.29 -11.54
N PRO A 33 -25.88 0.14 -11.82
CA PRO A 33 -26.34 1.49 -11.52
C PRO A 33 -26.41 1.78 -10.01
N GLU A 34 -26.61 0.79 -9.16
CA GLU A 34 -26.64 0.98 -7.71
C GLU A 34 -25.24 1.37 -7.19
N ARG A 35 -24.20 0.67 -7.64
CA ARG A 35 -22.80 1.00 -7.31
C ARG A 35 -22.40 2.37 -7.81
N VAL A 36 -22.86 2.74 -9.01
CA VAL A 36 -22.60 4.07 -9.57
C VAL A 36 -23.27 5.15 -8.75
N GLN A 37 -24.51 4.92 -8.30
CA GLN A 37 -25.23 5.85 -7.44
C GLN A 37 -24.53 6.04 -6.09
N GLU A 38 -24.05 4.98 -5.47
CA GLU A 38 -23.33 5.03 -4.19
C GLU A 38 -22.03 5.84 -4.27
N ILE A 39 -21.30 5.73 -5.39
CA ILE A 39 -20.01 6.41 -5.57
C ILE A 39 -20.14 7.85 -6.09
N ASN A 40 -21.30 8.24 -6.56
CA ASN A 40 -21.53 9.54 -7.23
C ASN A 40 -21.23 10.76 -6.33
N GLU A 41 -21.38 10.62 -5.01
CA GLU A 41 -21.04 11.69 -4.05
C GLU A 41 -19.53 11.81 -3.81
N ILE A 42 -18.75 10.80 -4.18
CA ILE A 42 -17.31 10.68 -3.91
C ILE A 42 -16.48 10.99 -5.17
N ALA A 43 -16.93 10.47 -6.31
CA ALA A 43 -16.24 10.63 -7.59
C ALA A 43 -16.51 12.00 -8.21
N THR A 44 -15.59 12.51 -9.03
CA THR A 44 -15.84 13.71 -9.84
C THR A 44 -16.91 13.44 -10.89
N HIS A 45 -16.87 12.27 -11.49
CA HIS A 45 -17.87 11.75 -12.40
C HIS A 45 -18.06 10.25 -12.17
N ALA A 46 -19.31 9.79 -12.21
CA ALA A 46 -19.64 8.37 -12.16
C ALA A 46 -20.60 8.03 -13.30
N VAL A 47 -20.33 6.95 -14.04
CA VAL A 47 -21.07 6.59 -15.25
C VAL A 47 -21.44 5.12 -15.22
N THR A 48 -22.72 4.83 -15.45
CA THR A 48 -23.20 3.45 -15.62
C THR A 48 -23.02 3.03 -17.07
N MET A 49 -22.11 2.09 -17.32
CA MET A 49 -21.86 1.55 -18.65
C MET A 49 -21.09 0.23 -18.59
N ASP A 50 -21.17 -0.55 -19.67
CA ASP A 50 -20.31 -1.70 -19.87
C ASP A 50 -18.94 -1.23 -20.40
N ALA A 51 -17.90 -1.39 -19.60
CA ALA A 51 -16.53 -1.00 -19.98
C ALA A 51 -15.91 -1.92 -21.06
N THR A 52 -16.56 -3.01 -21.44
CA THR A 52 -16.12 -3.84 -22.59
C THR A 52 -16.56 -3.25 -23.91
N ASP A 53 -17.43 -2.24 -23.93
CA ASP A 53 -17.78 -1.49 -25.12
C ASP A 53 -16.79 -0.34 -25.36
N GLU A 54 -15.92 -0.53 -26.34
CA GLU A 54 -14.92 0.46 -26.75
C GLU A 54 -15.54 1.82 -27.15
N ARG A 55 -16.72 1.81 -27.78
CA ARG A 55 -17.39 3.05 -28.20
C ARG A 55 -17.89 3.84 -27.00
N ALA A 56 -18.40 3.13 -26.00
CA ALA A 56 -18.81 3.75 -24.74
C ALA A 56 -17.62 4.36 -23.99
N LEU A 57 -16.47 3.67 -23.93
CA LEU A 57 -15.25 4.20 -23.35
C LEU A 57 -14.75 5.48 -24.08
N LYS A 58 -14.79 5.51 -25.40
CA LYS A 58 -14.47 6.71 -26.18
C LYS A 58 -15.44 7.86 -25.91
N ALA A 59 -16.72 7.57 -25.78
CA ALA A 59 -17.72 8.60 -25.53
C ALA A 59 -17.54 9.35 -24.19
N VAL A 60 -16.92 8.72 -23.20
CA VAL A 60 -16.58 9.34 -21.92
C VAL A 60 -15.16 9.95 -21.90
N GLY A 61 -14.46 9.95 -23.05
CA GLY A 61 -13.15 10.57 -23.19
C GLY A 61 -12.02 9.84 -22.47
N ILE A 62 -12.08 8.49 -22.42
CA ILE A 62 -11.13 7.67 -21.67
C ILE A 62 -9.67 7.86 -22.14
N GLU A 63 -9.45 8.26 -23.39
CA GLU A 63 -8.14 8.57 -23.96
C GLU A 63 -7.44 9.76 -23.30
N ASN A 64 -8.18 10.63 -22.61
CA ASN A 64 -7.64 11.80 -21.92
C ASN A 64 -7.19 11.46 -20.47
N ILE A 65 -7.47 10.24 -20.00
CA ILE A 65 -7.13 9.79 -18.66
C ILE A 65 -5.63 9.49 -18.56
N ASP A 66 -4.99 9.98 -17.49
CA ASP A 66 -3.58 9.70 -17.23
C ASP A 66 -3.36 8.27 -16.70
N VAL A 67 -4.23 7.83 -15.79
CA VAL A 67 -4.11 6.51 -15.14
C VAL A 67 -5.49 5.85 -15.05
N ALA A 68 -5.61 4.65 -15.62
CA ALA A 68 -6.80 3.81 -15.46
C ALA A 68 -6.53 2.64 -14.53
N ILE A 69 -7.45 2.40 -13.59
CA ILE A 69 -7.41 1.29 -12.63
C ILE A 69 -8.55 0.33 -12.98
N VAL A 70 -8.21 -0.86 -13.49
CA VAL A 70 -9.17 -1.93 -13.79
C VAL A 70 -9.35 -2.80 -12.56
N SER A 71 -10.50 -2.66 -11.89
CA SER A 71 -10.84 -3.39 -10.67
C SER A 71 -12.02 -4.36 -10.83
N ILE A 72 -12.35 -4.72 -12.07
CA ILE A 72 -13.38 -5.69 -12.40
C ILE A 72 -13.00 -7.06 -11.82
N ALA A 73 -13.87 -7.62 -10.98
CA ALA A 73 -13.60 -8.88 -10.29
C ALA A 73 -14.53 -10.03 -10.72
N GLU A 74 -15.60 -9.73 -11.43
CA GLU A 74 -16.66 -10.71 -11.72
C GLU A 74 -16.21 -11.74 -12.73
N THR A 75 -15.60 -11.30 -13.84
CA THR A 75 -15.10 -12.21 -14.87
C THR A 75 -13.65 -11.90 -15.23
N LEU A 76 -12.88 -12.94 -15.47
CA LEU A 76 -11.52 -12.85 -15.94
C LEU A 76 -11.47 -12.26 -17.35
N GLU A 77 -12.44 -12.62 -18.19
CA GLU A 77 -12.56 -12.17 -19.58
C GLU A 77 -12.75 -10.65 -19.67
N SER A 78 -13.69 -10.08 -18.90
CA SER A 78 -13.94 -8.63 -18.92
C SER A 78 -12.73 -7.82 -18.46
N SER A 79 -12.03 -8.25 -17.43
CA SER A 79 -10.86 -7.52 -16.95
C SER A 79 -9.69 -7.53 -17.95
N ILE A 80 -9.50 -8.64 -18.67
CA ILE A 80 -8.49 -8.75 -19.74
C ILE A 80 -8.89 -7.87 -20.93
N LEU A 81 -10.15 -7.98 -21.37
CA LEU A 81 -10.66 -7.22 -22.52
C LEU A 81 -10.60 -5.71 -22.25
N VAL A 82 -11.06 -5.25 -21.10
CA VAL A 82 -11.00 -3.82 -20.73
C VAL A 82 -9.55 -3.34 -20.66
N THR A 83 -8.64 -4.12 -20.09
CA THR A 83 -7.22 -3.76 -20.04
C THR A 83 -6.63 -3.59 -21.44
N MET A 84 -6.96 -4.48 -22.36
CA MET A 84 -6.53 -4.43 -23.76
C MET A 84 -7.08 -3.19 -24.47
N ILE A 85 -8.39 -2.95 -24.37
CA ILE A 85 -9.06 -1.79 -25.00
C ILE A 85 -8.44 -0.48 -24.49
N LEU A 86 -8.21 -0.34 -23.18
CA LEU A 86 -7.60 0.88 -22.63
C LEU A 86 -6.20 1.14 -23.19
N LYS A 87 -5.40 0.10 -23.37
CA LYS A 87 -4.07 0.24 -23.99
C LYS A 87 -4.16 0.57 -25.48
N GLU A 88 -5.11 -0.01 -26.22
CA GLU A 88 -5.37 0.32 -27.62
C GLU A 88 -5.88 1.77 -27.79
N LEU A 89 -6.66 2.27 -26.83
CA LEU A 89 -7.11 3.66 -26.81
C LEU A 89 -6.04 4.66 -26.34
N GLY A 90 -4.84 4.18 -26.01
CA GLY A 90 -3.69 5.04 -25.70
C GLY A 90 -3.64 5.57 -24.26
N VAL A 91 -4.39 4.98 -23.32
CA VAL A 91 -4.28 5.35 -21.90
C VAL A 91 -2.83 5.12 -21.43
N LYS A 92 -2.20 6.17 -20.88
CA LYS A 92 -0.77 6.18 -20.56
C LYS A 92 -0.38 5.08 -19.58
N THR A 93 -1.15 4.94 -18.50
CA THR A 93 -0.88 3.95 -17.45
C THR A 93 -2.14 3.17 -17.13
N VAL A 94 -2.07 1.84 -17.28
CA VAL A 94 -3.16 0.93 -16.93
C VAL A 94 -2.71 0.00 -15.82
N ILE A 95 -3.38 0.10 -14.66
CA ILE A 95 -3.15 -0.74 -13.49
C ILE A 95 -4.31 -1.72 -13.37
N SER A 96 -4.02 -3.01 -13.39
CA SER A 96 -5.08 -4.02 -13.38
C SER A 96 -5.00 -4.92 -12.15
N LYS A 97 -6.17 -5.15 -11.52
CA LYS A 97 -6.32 -6.06 -10.40
C LYS A 97 -6.39 -7.50 -10.89
N ALA A 98 -5.53 -8.35 -10.34
CA ALA A 98 -5.54 -9.79 -10.61
C ALA A 98 -6.03 -10.58 -9.40
N ARG A 99 -6.77 -11.69 -9.65
CA ARG A 99 -7.22 -12.64 -8.62
C ARG A 99 -6.24 -13.80 -8.42
N THR A 100 -5.55 -14.19 -9.49
CA THR A 100 -4.60 -15.31 -9.49
C THR A 100 -3.32 -14.92 -10.21
N LEU A 101 -2.24 -15.66 -9.97
CA LEU A 101 -0.95 -15.45 -10.66
C LEU A 101 -1.10 -15.62 -12.18
N LEU A 102 -1.91 -16.60 -12.63
CA LEU A 102 -2.15 -16.82 -14.06
C LEU A 102 -2.89 -15.62 -14.67
N HIS A 103 -3.93 -15.12 -13.99
CA HIS A 103 -4.65 -13.92 -14.41
C HIS A 103 -3.69 -12.73 -14.52
N GLY A 104 -2.82 -12.52 -13.53
CA GLY A 104 -1.82 -11.46 -13.56
C GLY A 104 -0.86 -11.56 -14.74
N LYS A 105 -0.41 -12.77 -15.10
CA LYS A 105 0.43 -12.99 -16.28
C LYS A 105 -0.30 -12.65 -17.58
N LEU A 106 -1.59 -12.93 -17.67
CA LEU A 106 -2.40 -12.57 -18.85
C LEU A 106 -2.57 -11.05 -18.95
N LEU A 107 -2.90 -10.38 -17.84
CA LEU A 107 -3.02 -8.92 -17.82
C LEU A 107 -1.73 -8.21 -18.24
N GLN A 108 -0.57 -8.69 -17.79
CA GLN A 108 0.73 -8.18 -18.24
C GLN A 108 0.93 -8.37 -19.76
N LYS A 109 0.55 -9.54 -20.29
CA LYS A 109 0.68 -9.83 -21.72
C LYS A 109 -0.21 -8.97 -22.62
N VAL A 110 -1.39 -8.57 -22.14
CA VAL A 110 -2.29 -7.67 -22.87
C VAL A 110 -1.99 -6.18 -22.65
N GLY A 111 -0.91 -5.87 -21.93
CA GLY A 111 -0.36 -4.52 -21.85
C GLY A 111 -0.60 -3.77 -20.55
N ALA A 112 -1.09 -4.41 -19.46
CA ALA A 112 -1.14 -3.75 -18.16
C ALA A 112 0.26 -3.30 -17.74
N ASP A 113 0.43 -2.01 -17.44
CA ASP A 113 1.69 -1.44 -16.99
C ASP A 113 2.03 -1.90 -15.56
N ARG A 114 0.99 -2.17 -14.76
CA ARG A 114 1.12 -2.73 -13.42
C ARG A 114 -0.02 -3.69 -13.10
N VAL A 115 0.32 -4.80 -12.47
CA VAL A 115 -0.66 -5.76 -11.94
C VAL A 115 -0.56 -5.79 -10.43
N ILE A 116 -1.70 -5.75 -9.76
CA ILE A 116 -1.82 -5.76 -8.29
C ILE A 116 -2.67 -6.94 -7.83
N PHE A 117 -2.37 -7.43 -6.62
CA PHE A 117 -3.05 -8.55 -5.96
C PHE A 117 -3.51 -8.15 -4.55
N PRO A 118 -4.48 -7.24 -4.41
CA PRO A 118 -4.78 -6.59 -3.12
C PRO A 118 -5.08 -7.57 -1.99
N GLU A 119 -5.85 -8.63 -2.26
CA GLU A 119 -6.23 -9.63 -1.25
C GLU A 119 -5.03 -10.46 -0.80
N ARG A 120 -4.17 -10.88 -1.74
CA ARG A 120 -2.95 -11.63 -1.43
C ARG A 120 -1.96 -10.77 -0.65
N ASP A 121 -1.70 -9.56 -1.15
CA ASP A 121 -0.68 -8.67 -0.59
C ASP A 121 -1.09 -8.22 0.81
N MET A 122 -2.38 -7.92 1.04
CA MET A 122 -2.92 -7.59 2.36
C MET A 122 -2.95 -8.81 3.28
N GLY A 123 -3.32 -10.01 2.77
CA GLY A 123 -3.29 -11.26 3.53
C GLY A 123 -1.88 -11.60 4.01
N THR A 124 -0.88 -11.42 3.15
CA THR A 124 0.53 -11.61 3.53
C THR A 124 0.97 -10.60 4.59
N ARG A 125 0.61 -9.32 4.46
CA ARG A 125 0.90 -8.30 5.50
C ARG A 125 0.28 -8.66 6.84
N LEU A 126 -1.00 -9.07 6.83
CA LEU A 126 -1.68 -9.47 8.07
C LEU A 126 -1.01 -10.71 8.68
N ALA A 127 -0.70 -11.73 7.88
CA ALA A 127 -0.04 -12.94 8.38
C ALA A 127 1.32 -12.61 9.02
N ASN A 128 2.13 -11.77 8.37
CA ASN A 128 3.41 -11.34 8.90
C ASN A 128 3.25 -10.59 10.24
N SER A 129 2.25 -9.71 10.36
CA SER A 129 2.00 -9.00 11.62
C SER A 129 1.52 -9.90 12.75
N LEU A 130 0.83 -11.00 12.44
CA LEU A 130 0.36 -11.97 13.43
C LEU A 130 1.46 -12.91 13.93
N VAL A 131 2.38 -13.29 13.02
CA VAL A 131 3.50 -14.19 13.38
C VAL A 131 4.62 -13.44 14.11
N SER A 132 4.74 -12.16 13.86
CA SER A 132 5.76 -11.30 14.47
C SER A 132 5.09 -10.13 15.21
N PRO A 133 4.46 -10.38 16.39
CA PRO A 133 3.75 -9.33 17.12
C PRO A 133 4.66 -8.19 17.60
N ASP A 134 5.97 -8.45 17.68
CA ASP A 134 6.98 -7.44 18.04
C ASP A 134 7.34 -6.51 16.87
N ILE A 135 6.87 -6.81 15.64
CA ILE A 135 6.94 -5.91 14.48
C ILE A 135 5.59 -5.22 14.34
N PHE A 136 5.47 -3.99 14.80
CA PHE A 136 4.26 -3.18 14.68
C PHE A 136 3.97 -2.79 13.23
N GLU A 137 5.01 -2.56 12.42
CA GLU A 137 4.92 -2.26 10.99
C GLU A 137 6.23 -2.63 10.28
N GLN A 138 6.11 -3.26 9.11
CA GLN A 138 7.25 -3.60 8.25
C GLN A 138 7.00 -3.11 6.83
N ILE A 139 7.94 -2.32 6.30
CA ILE A 139 7.90 -1.79 4.94
C ILE A 139 9.11 -2.32 4.18
N GLU A 140 8.89 -3.11 3.15
CA GLU A 140 9.94 -3.55 2.24
C GLU A 140 10.37 -2.38 1.34
N ILE A 141 11.64 -2.01 1.40
CA ILE A 141 12.23 -0.94 0.58
C ILE A 141 12.76 -1.53 -0.73
N SER A 142 13.38 -2.69 -0.64
CA SER A 142 13.88 -3.48 -1.76
C SER A 142 13.99 -4.95 -1.32
N PRO A 143 14.11 -5.91 -2.25
CA PRO A 143 14.26 -7.32 -1.88
C PRO A 143 15.34 -7.53 -0.83
N GLY A 144 14.93 -8.05 0.35
CA GLY A 144 15.82 -8.34 1.48
C GLY A 144 16.15 -7.16 2.39
N TYR A 145 15.60 -5.95 2.15
CA TYR A 145 15.81 -4.76 2.99
C TYR A 145 14.50 -4.16 3.45
N ASN A 146 14.37 -3.95 4.76
CA ASN A 146 13.14 -3.47 5.39
C ASN A 146 13.38 -2.27 6.31
N ILE A 147 12.31 -1.46 6.46
CA ILE A 147 12.09 -0.65 7.66
C ILE A 147 11.15 -1.46 8.55
N ALA A 148 11.47 -1.56 9.84
CA ALA A 148 10.63 -2.26 10.80
C ALA A 148 10.52 -1.48 12.11
N GLU A 149 9.37 -1.60 12.76
CA GLU A 149 9.13 -1.13 14.13
C GLU A 149 9.27 -2.29 15.10
N LEU A 150 10.17 -2.18 16.04
CA LEU A 150 10.51 -3.23 17.01
C LEU A 150 10.41 -2.69 18.43
N GLU A 151 9.81 -3.46 19.34
CA GLU A 151 9.92 -3.17 20.76
C GLU A 151 11.36 -3.40 21.22
N ILE A 152 11.82 -2.57 22.16
CA ILE A 152 13.18 -2.70 22.69
C ILE A 152 13.26 -3.96 23.54
N PRO A 153 14.21 -4.87 23.28
CA PRO A 153 14.45 -6.02 24.13
C PRO A 153 14.80 -5.60 25.57
N HIS A 154 14.30 -6.31 26.55
CA HIS A 154 14.57 -6.03 27.97
C HIS A 154 16.08 -5.94 28.30
N SER A 155 16.91 -6.69 27.56
CA SER A 155 18.38 -6.65 27.68
C SER A 155 19.02 -5.30 27.34
N LEU A 156 18.28 -4.39 26.72
CA LEU A 156 18.73 -3.04 26.31
C LEU A 156 18.11 -1.92 27.15
N ASP A 157 17.24 -2.24 28.11
CA ASP A 157 16.66 -1.25 29.01
C ASP A 157 17.74 -0.49 29.80
N GLY A 158 17.60 0.83 29.88
CA GLY A 158 18.53 1.73 30.55
C GLY A 158 19.86 1.97 29.84
N LYS A 159 20.12 1.33 28.69
CA LYS A 159 21.32 1.59 27.87
C LYS A 159 21.06 2.72 26.89
N ASN A 160 22.11 3.47 26.54
CA ASN A 160 22.02 4.41 25.43
C ASN A 160 22.24 3.70 24.07
N LEU A 161 21.86 4.36 22.96
CA LEU A 161 22.00 3.80 21.62
C LEU A 161 23.41 3.34 21.28
N ASN A 162 24.45 4.05 21.75
CA ASN A 162 25.84 3.68 21.51
C ASN A 162 26.22 2.42 22.30
N GLU A 163 25.84 2.34 23.58
CA GLU A 163 26.09 1.19 24.45
C GLU A 163 25.29 -0.06 24.03
N SER A 164 24.10 0.13 23.46
CA SER A 164 23.29 -0.98 22.94
C SER A 164 24.03 -1.80 21.86
N GLY A 165 24.88 -1.13 21.10
CA GLY A 165 25.67 -1.74 20.03
C GLY A 165 24.83 -2.22 18.85
N ILE A 166 23.56 -1.79 18.71
CA ILE A 166 22.62 -2.23 17.67
C ILE A 166 23.27 -2.16 16.28
N ARG A 167 23.80 -1.00 15.94
CA ARG A 167 24.45 -0.81 14.63
C ARG A 167 25.69 -1.70 14.46
N LYS A 168 26.52 -1.82 15.49
CA LYS A 168 27.80 -2.56 15.41
C LYS A 168 27.60 -4.07 15.37
N LYS A 169 26.63 -4.60 16.13
CA LYS A 169 26.40 -6.04 16.26
C LYS A 169 25.49 -6.60 15.17
N PHE A 170 24.45 -5.86 14.79
CA PHE A 170 23.40 -6.34 13.87
C PHE A 170 23.44 -5.65 12.51
N ASN A 171 24.27 -4.63 12.32
CA ASN A 171 24.34 -3.86 11.07
C ASN A 171 22.98 -3.25 10.64
N ILE A 172 22.15 -2.88 11.63
CA ILE A 172 20.87 -2.17 11.44
C ILE A 172 20.99 -0.75 11.98
N ASN A 173 20.29 0.20 11.36
CA ASN A 173 20.31 1.58 11.81
C ASN A 173 18.98 1.93 12.47
N VAL A 174 19.03 2.56 13.65
CA VAL A 174 17.85 3.14 14.30
C VAL A 174 17.60 4.51 13.69
N ILE A 175 16.42 4.70 13.08
CA ILE A 175 16.02 5.95 12.41
C ILE A 175 15.03 6.77 13.21
N ALA A 176 14.28 6.14 14.12
CA ALA A 176 13.41 6.83 15.07
C ALA A 176 13.21 6.01 16.34
N ILE A 177 12.76 6.68 17.41
CA ILE A 177 12.35 6.05 18.66
C ILE A 177 10.97 6.61 19.04
N LYS A 178 10.02 5.72 19.31
CA LYS A 178 8.68 6.03 19.80
C LYS A 178 8.64 5.68 21.30
N SER A 179 8.43 6.65 22.16
CA SER A 179 8.37 6.46 23.62
C SER A 179 6.95 6.67 24.13
N LYS A 180 6.44 5.71 24.91
CA LYS A 180 5.11 5.78 25.56
C LYS A 180 5.11 6.62 26.83
N ASN A 181 6.27 6.78 27.50
CA ASN A 181 6.41 7.36 28.83
C ASN A 181 7.06 8.75 28.86
N ASP A 182 6.97 9.54 27.81
CA ASP A 182 7.47 10.90 27.86
C ASP A 182 6.60 11.75 28.81
N LYS A 183 7.19 12.14 29.96
CA LYS A 183 6.54 12.96 31.01
C LYS A 183 5.95 14.28 30.50
N ASN A 184 6.37 14.72 29.29
CA ASN A 184 5.92 15.96 28.65
C ASN A 184 4.66 15.79 27.80
N THR A 185 4.23 14.57 27.46
CA THR A 185 3.20 14.34 26.45
C THR A 185 1.84 13.85 26.99
N LYS A 186 1.63 13.84 28.34
CA LYS A 186 0.34 13.46 28.97
C LYS A 186 -0.28 12.18 28.38
N GLY A 187 0.50 11.12 28.20
CA GLY A 187 0.04 9.84 27.67
C GLY A 187 -0.04 9.74 26.15
N LYS A 188 0.48 10.72 25.40
CA LYS A 188 0.66 10.62 23.95
C LYS A 188 2.03 10.01 23.63
N ILE A 189 2.11 9.24 22.55
CA ILE A 189 3.37 8.70 22.03
C ILE A 189 4.25 9.87 21.56
N SER A 190 5.45 9.98 22.13
CA SER A 190 6.49 10.89 21.66
C SER A 190 7.33 10.20 20.58
N ILE A 191 7.62 10.87 19.49
CA ILE A 191 8.44 10.32 18.39
C ILE A 191 9.68 11.18 18.23
N ASN A 192 10.86 10.58 18.45
CA ASN A 192 12.15 11.18 18.16
C ASN A 192 12.69 10.60 16.83
N ILE A 193 12.71 11.40 15.76
CA ILE A 193 13.14 11.00 14.42
C ILE A 193 14.64 11.20 14.15
N THR A 194 15.37 11.77 15.12
CA THR A 194 16.82 11.99 15.05
C THR A 194 17.46 11.59 16.37
N PRO A 195 17.39 10.30 16.77
CA PRO A 195 17.95 9.89 18.06
C PRO A 195 19.47 10.03 18.06
N THR A 196 19.98 10.66 19.13
CA THR A 196 21.43 10.81 19.33
C THR A 196 22.03 9.52 19.89
N PRO A 197 23.35 9.30 19.75
CA PRO A 197 24.02 8.13 20.35
C PRO A 197 23.82 7.99 21.85
N ASN A 198 23.57 9.10 22.57
CA ASN A 198 23.35 9.13 24.00
C ASN A 198 21.86 9.00 24.40
N HIS A 199 20.96 8.79 23.44
CA HIS A 199 19.54 8.59 23.75
C HIS A 199 19.35 7.31 24.54
N LEU A 200 18.72 7.42 25.73
CA LEU A 200 18.42 6.27 26.58
C LEU A 200 17.23 5.48 26.02
N LEU A 201 17.39 4.19 25.99
CA LEU A 201 16.36 3.23 25.61
C LEU A 201 15.65 2.78 26.90
N ASN A 202 14.32 2.81 26.90
CA ASN A 202 13.54 2.38 28.05
C ASN A 202 12.60 1.25 27.66
N GLU A 203 12.30 0.37 28.61
CA GLU A 203 11.33 -0.69 28.41
C GLU A 203 9.98 -0.12 27.89
N GLY A 204 9.42 -0.76 26.88
CA GLY A 204 8.19 -0.32 26.20
C GLY A 204 8.39 0.76 25.14
N ASP A 205 9.61 1.26 24.93
CA ASP A 205 9.93 2.07 23.76
C ASP A 205 9.92 1.19 22.49
N VAL A 206 9.54 1.78 21.37
CA VAL A 206 9.57 1.14 20.05
C VAL A 206 10.61 1.85 19.19
N ILE A 207 11.56 1.10 18.68
CA ILE A 207 12.55 1.62 17.72
C ILE A 207 12.10 1.35 16.30
N VAL A 208 12.28 2.34 15.42
CA VAL A 208 12.15 2.19 13.97
C VAL A 208 13.53 1.97 13.42
N VAL A 209 13.72 0.83 12.79
CA VAL A 209 15.03 0.43 12.24
C VAL A 209 14.99 0.22 10.74
N ILE A 210 16.14 0.37 10.09
CA ILE A 210 16.34 0.05 8.67
C ILE A 210 17.54 -0.90 8.53
N GLY A 211 17.38 -1.97 7.76
CA GLY A 211 18.43 -2.94 7.53
C GLY A 211 18.01 -4.15 6.73
N GLU A 212 18.91 -5.12 6.63
CA GLU A 212 18.63 -6.42 6.03
C GLU A 212 17.61 -7.20 6.88
N THR A 213 16.67 -7.88 6.23
CA THR A 213 15.60 -8.65 6.88
C THR A 213 16.17 -9.64 7.91
N ASP A 214 17.17 -10.43 7.50
CA ASP A 214 17.79 -11.45 8.36
C ASP A 214 18.50 -10.85 9.60
N LYS A 215 18.99 -9.61 9.49
CA LYS A 215 19.63 -8.91 10.61
C LYS A 215 18.61 -8.35 11.58
N ILE A 216 17.49 -7.87 11.06
CA ILE A 216 16.35 -7.41 11.86
C ILE A 216 15.75 -8.59 12.64
N GLU A 217 15.57 -9.75 12.00
CA GLU A 217 15.09 -10.96 12.68
C GLU A 217 16.04 -11.41 13.80
N LYS A 218 17.37 -11.43 13.56
CA LYS A 218 18.36 -11.78 14.59
C LYS A 218 18.38 -10.80 15.77
N PHE A 219 18.03 -9.55 15.54
CA PHE A 219 17.94 -8.57 16.64
C PHE A 219 16.76 -8.87 17.57
N LYS A 220 15.67 -9.42 17.08
CA LYS A 220 14.51 -9.82 17.88
C LYS A 220 14.79 -10.97 18.84
N GLU A 221 15.74 -11.83 18.50
CA GLU A 221 16.10 -13.00 19.31
C GLU A 221 16.93 -12.63 20.58
N LEU A 222 17.15 -11.33 20.83
CA LEU A 222 17.84 -10.80 22.02
C LEU A 222 16.96 -10.81 23.28
#